data_faf1f2bb055ac50acad69feed660af9e
#
_entry.id   faf1f2bb055ac50acad69feed660af9e
#
_cell.length_a   1.000
_cell.length_b   1.000
_cell.length_c   1.000
_cell.angle_alpha   90.00
_cell.angle_beta   90.00
_cell.angle_gamma   90.00
#
_symmetry.space_group_name_H-M   'P 1'
#
loop_
_entity.id
_entity.type
_entity.pdbx_description
1 polymer ?
#
loop_
_entity_poly.entity_id
_entity_poly.type
_entity_poly.pdbx_seq_one_letter_code
_entity_poly.pdbx_strand_id
1 'polypeptide(L)'
;MSDAGGEYKSDAFLKVLKDAGIIVRQSAPHTPQQNGRAECFMQTVMDKAQAMCLEACLPQSWWEFAVLHATHCYNRMPISHLKWQTPFAILNNEIPDISHLRVFGCGAYVHIPESR
;
A
#
# COMPACT_ATOMS: atom_id res chain seq x y z
N MET A 1 -8.56 0.66 -12.01
CA MET A 1 -8.16 0.20 -13.35
C MET A 1 -7.38 -1.09 -13.17
N SER A 2 -7.69 -2.15 -13.86
CA SER A 2 -6.99 -3.43 -13.77
C SER A 2 -6.52 -3.84 -15.17
N ASP A 3 -5.51 -4.72 -15.21
CA ASP A 3 -5.12 -5.39 -16.44
C ASP A 3 -6.19 -6.39 -16.89
N ALA A 4 -5.96 -7.05 -18.02
CA ALA A 4 -6.90 -8.01 -18.60
C ALA A 4 -6.73 -9.44 -18.03
N GLY A 5 -6.19 -9.59 -16.81
CA GLY A 5 -6.03 -10.87 -16.13
C GLY A 5 -7.35 -11.63 -16.02
N GLY A 6 -7.31 -12.96 -16.19
CA GLY A 6 -8.52 -13.79 -16.19
C GLY A 6 -9.30 -13.76 -14.89
N GLU A 7 -8.60 -13.56 -13.76
CA GLU A 7 -9.17 -13.44 -12.41
C GLU A 7 -10.13 -12.26 -12.27
N TYR A 8 -9.88 -11.16 -12.99
CA TYR A 8 -10.72 -9.95 -12.96
C TYR A 8 -11.93 -10.00 -13.92
N LYS A 9 -12.07 -11.10 -14.67
CA LYS A 9 -13.16 -11.31 -15.64
C LYS A 9 -14.22 -12.28 -15.15
N SER A 10 -14.06 -12.86 -13.95
CA SER A 10 -15.06 -13.79 -13.43
C SER A 10 -16.38 -13.06 -13.13
N ASP A 11 -17.50 -13.67 -13.54
CA ASP A 11 -18.84 -13.10 -13.33
C ASP A 11 -19.13 -12.84 -11.85
N ALA A 12 -18.63 -13.70 -10.95
CA ALA A 12 -18.75 -13.55 -9.52
C ALA A 12 -18.05 -12.27 -9.02
N PHE A 13 -16.84 -11.99 -9.50
CA PHE A 13 -16.09 -10.79 -9.13
C PHE A 13 -16.76 -9.53 -9.68
N LEU A 14 -17.19 -9.55 -10.94
CA LEU A 14 -17.87 -8.43 -11.58
C LEU A 14 -19.20 -8.09 -10.88
N LYS A 15 -19.91 -9.11 -10.40
CA LYS A 15 -21.14 -8.92 -9.62
C LYS A 15 -20.88 -8.21 -8.31
N VAL A 16 -19.87 -8.62 -7.54
CA VAL A 16 -19.47 -7.96 -6.28
C VAL A 16 -19.12 -6.49 -6.51
N LEU A 17 -18.36 -6.18 -7.57
CA LEU A 17 -18.00 -4.81 -7.88
C LEU A 17 -19.21 -3.96 -8.27
N LYS A 18 -20.14 -4.53 -9.05
CA LYS A 18 -21.37 -3.86 -9.44
C LYS A 18 -22.28 -3.59 -8.24
N ASP A 19 -22.42 -4.55 -7.34
CA ASP A 19 -23.22 -4.42 -6.11
C ASP A 19 -22.61 -3.35 -5.17
N ALA A 20 -21.28 -3.19 -5.19
CA ALA A 20 -20.56 -2.15 -4.46
C ALA A 20 -20.54 -0.78 -5.19
N GLY A 21 -21.19 -0.65 -6.34
CA GLY A 21 -21.19 0.60 -7.15
C GLY A 21 -19.85 0.96 -7.78
N ILE A 22 -18.94 0.00 -7.91
CA ILE A 22 -17.59 0.21 -8.45
C ILE A 22 -17.60 0.04 -9.97
N ILE A 23 -17.20 1.09 -10.68
CA ILE A 23 -17.04 1.06 -12.13
C ILE A 23 -15.70 0.42 -12.50
N VAL A 24 -15.75 -0.73 -13.16
CA VAL A 24 -14.55 -1.41 -13.66
C VAL A 24 -14.07 -0.74 -14.94
N ARG A 25 -12.83 -0.24 -14.94
CA ARG A 25 -12.15 0.22 -16.14
C ARG A 25 -10.99 -0.73 -16.42
N GLN A 26 -11.09 -1.50 -17.47
CA GLN A 26 -10.01 -2.38 -17.93
C GLN A 26 -9.08 -1.60 -18.86
N SER A 27 -7.78 -1.85 -18.75
CA SER A 27 -6.81 -1.38 -19.74
C SER A 27 -7.01 -2.12 -21.06
N ALA A 28 -6.75 -1.43 -22.17
CA ALA A 28 -6.78 -2.12 -23.47
C ALA A 28 -5.70 -3.20 -23.52
N PRO A 29 -5.96 -4.32 -24.19
CA PRO A 29 -4.94 -5.37 -24.38
C PRO A 29 -3.64 -4.78 -24.94
N HIS A 30 -2.51 -5.20 -24.43
CA HIS A 30 -1.18 -4.76 -24.87
C HIS A 30 -0.87 -3.25 -24.73
N THR A 31 -1.52 -2.56 -23.77
CA THR A 31 -1.22 -1.15 -23.44
C THR A 31 -0.74 -0.99 -22.01
N PRO A 32 0.50 -1.40 -21.68
CA PRO A 32 1.06 -1.29 -20.31
C PRO A 32 1.08 0.16 -19.80
N GLN A 33 1.17 1.15 -20.71
CA GLN A 33 1.16 2.58 -20.34
C GLN A 33 -0.10 3.00 -19.57
N GLN A 34 -1.22 2.29 -19.75
CA GLN A 34 -2.46 2.57 -19.00
C GLN A 34 -2.40 2.10 -17.56
N ASN A 35 -1.52 1.14 -17.25
CA ASN A 35 -1.30 0.61 -15.90
C ASN A 35 -0.04 1.18 -15.21
N GLY A 36 0.71 2.04 -15.89
CA GLY A 36 2.01 2.56 -15.44
C GLY A 36 1.98 3.22 -14.06
N ARG A 37 0.86 3.81 -13.64
CA ARG A 37 0.73 4.37 -12.28
C ARG A 37 0.73 3.30 -11.20
N ALA A 38 0.04 2.18 -11.44
CA ALA A 38 0.02 1.07 -10.51
C ALA A 38 1.40 0.39 -10.44
N GLU A 39 2.05 0.21 -11.58
CA GLU A 39 3.40 -0.33 -11.67
C GLU A 39 4.42 0.55 -10.94
N CYS A 40 4.41 1.86 -11.17
CA CYS A 40 5.28 2.80 -10.45
C CYS A 40 5.01 2.80 -8.94
N PHE A 41 3.75 2.70 -8.53
CA PHE A 41 3.40 2.60 -7.11
C PHE A 41 3.97 1.31 -6.50
N MET A 42 3.72 0.17 -7.15
CA MET A 42 4.23 -1.13 -6.69
C MET A 42 5.76 -1.12 -6.59
N GLN A 43 6.45 -0.63 -7.62
CA GLN A 43 7.91 -0.50 -7.59
C GLN A 43 8.37 0.36 -6.41
N THR A 44 7.75 1.52 -6.21
CA THR A 44 8.11 2.43 -5.10
C THR A 44 7.92 1.79 -3.73
N VAL A 45 6.84 1.04 -3.53
CA VAL A 45 6.57 0.34 -2.26
C VAL A 45 7.57 -0.80 -2.04
N MET A 46 7.86 -1.57 -3.09
CA MET A 46 8.81 -2.69 -3.01
C MET A 46 10.23 -2.21 -2.71
N ASP A 47 10.70 -1.14 -3.38
CA ASP A 47 12.01 -0.56 -3.14
C ASP A 47 12.15 -0.06 -1.69
N LYS A 48 11.11 0.59 -1.16
CA LYS A 48 11.08 1.03 0.24
C LYS A 48 11.06 -0.15 1.21
N ALA A 49 10.26 -1.17 0.96
CA ALA A 49 10.21 -2.36 1.81
C ALA A 49 11.56 -3.08 1.85
N GLN A 50 12.22 -3.23 0.71
CA GLN A 50 13.55 -3.80 0.62
C GLN A 50 14.57 -2.99 1.43
N ALA A 51 14.59 -1.67 1.25
CA ALA A 51 15.47 -0.78 2.00
C ALA A 51 15.23 -0.89 3.53
N MET A 52 13.98 -0.98 3.97
CA MET A 52 13.62 -1.16 5.39
C MET A 52 14.12 -2.49 5.95
N CYS A 53 13.99 -3.59 5.22
CA CYS A 53 14.51 -4.89 5.64
C CYS A 53 16.04 -4.89 5.75
N LEU A 54 16.72 -4.28 4.78
CA LEU A 54 18.18 -4.17 4.77
C LEU A 54 18.70 -3.32 5.93
N GLU A 55 18.09 -2.16 6.17
CA GLU A 55 18.45 -1.27 7.28
C GLU A 55 18.25 -1.93 8.64
N ALA A 56 17.15 -2.65 8.80
CA ALA A 56 16.82 -3.36 10.04
C ALA A 56 17.59 -4.67 10.22
N CYS A 57 18.41 -5.10 9.25
CA CYS A 57 19.09 -6.40 9.23
C CYS A 57 18.15 -7.58 9.48
N LEU A 58 16.91 -7.49 9.00
CA LEU A 58 15.89 -8.52 9.19
C LEU A 58 15.95 -9.59 8.10
N PRO A 59 15.62 -10.85 8.42
CA PRO A 59 15.55 -11.90 7.43
C PRO A 59 14.42 -11.64 6.42
N GLN A 60 14.57 -12.19 5.23
CA GLN A 60 13.61 -11.99 4.12
C GLN A 60 12.17 -12.41 4.45
N SER A 61 11.97 -13.30 5.43
CA SER A 61 10.62 -13.69 5.89
C SER A 61 9.80 -12.53 6.46
N TRP A 62 10.44 -11.41 6.81
CA TRP A 62 9.76 -10.21 7.33
C TRP A 62 9.32 -9.22 6.23
N TRP A 63 9.53 -9.58 4.96
CA TRP A 63 9.25 -8.68 3.86
C TRP A 63 7.77 -8.24 3.79
N GLU A 64 6.84 -9.12 4.17
CA GLU A 64 5.41 -8.80 4.22
C GLU A 64 5.12 -7.62 5.16
N PHE A 65 5.69 -7.65 6.36
CA PHE A 65 5.56 -6.55 7.32
C PHE A 65 6.21 -5.26 6.82
N ALA A 66 7.34 -5.37 6.11
CA ALA A 66 8.00 -4.23 5.50
C ALA A 66 7.13 -3.60 4.40
N VAL A 67 6.48 -4.39 3.56
CA VAL A 67 5.55 -3.90 2.52
C VAL A 67 4.35 -3.20 3.15
N LEU A 68 3.76 -3.78 4.20
CA LEU A 68 2.65 -3.16 4.94
C LEU A 68 3.07 -1.82 5.53
N HIS A 69 4.25 -1.77 6.18
CA HIS A 69 4.77 -0.53 6.77
C HIS A 69 5.10 0.51 5.70
N ALA A 70 5.74 0.11 4.59
CA ALA A 70 6.04 0.99 3.47
C ALA A 70 4.77 1.61 2.86
N THR A 71 3.71 0.79 2.68
CA THR A 71 2.41 1.25 2.20
C THR A 71 1.74 2.21 3.18
N HIS A 72 1.81 1.91 4.47
CA HIS A 72 1.29 2.77 5.53
C HIS A 72 1.98 4.15 5.52
N CYS A 73 3.31 4.18 5.42
CA CYS A 73 4.09 5.40 5.30
C CYS A 73 3.78 6.15 4.00
N TYR A 74 3.71 5.44 2.86
CA TYR A 74 3.41 6.04 1.57
C TYR A 74 2.08 6.82 1.59
N ASN A 75 1.04 6.23 2.17
CA ASN A 75 -0.26 6.88 2.27
C ASN A 75 -0.27 8.14 3.14
N ARG A 76 0.74 8.31 4.01
CA ARG A 76 0.89 9.45 4.91
C ARG A 76 1.98 10.44 4.49
N MET A 77 2.66 10.17 3.38
CA MET A 77 3.65 11.08 2.82
C MET A 77 3.03 12.03 1.79
N PRO A 78 3.44 13.31 1.75
CA PRO A 78 3.00 14.23 0.72
C PRO A 78 3.58 13.82 -0.65
N ILE A 79 2.74 13.86 -1.67
CA ILE A 79 3.10 13.41 -3.02
C ILE A 79 2.95 14.58 -4.00
N SER A 80 3.95 14.83 -4.81
CA SER A 80 4.00 15.99 -5.71
C SER A 80 2.84 16.07 -6.70
N HIS A 81 2.46 14.94 -7.34
CA HIS A 81 1.34 14.93 -8.28
C HIS A 81 -0.05 15.07 -7.61
N LEU A 82 -0.12 14.96 -6.29
CA LEU A 82 -1.29 15.26 -5.47
C LEU A 82 -1.21 16.68 -4.86
N LYS A 83 -0.46 17.59 -5.47
CA LYS A 83 -0.24 18.97 -4.98
C LYS A 83 0.31 19.00 -3.54
N TRP A 84 1.21 18.08 -3.23
CA TRP A 84 1.83 17.91 -1.91
C TRP A 84 0.83 17.51 -0.80
N GLN A 85 -0.33 17.01 -1.17
CA GLN A 85 -1.24 16.37 -0.22
C GLN A 85 -0.88 14.91 -0.04
N THR A 86 -1.28 14.34 1.10
CA THR A 86 -1.13 12.90 1.35
C THR A 86 -2.32 12.14 0.78
N PRO A 87 -2.16 10.91 0.26
CA PRO A 87 -3.28 10.08 -0.18
C PRO A 87 -4.34 9.90 0.94
N PHE A 88 -3.89 9.74 2.18
CA PHE A 88 -4.75 9.63 3.35
C PHE A 88 -5.65 10.87 3.52
N ALA A 89 -5.08 12.07 3.44
CA ALA A 89 -5.83 13.31 3.62
C ALA A 89 -6.88 13.52 2.51
N ILE A 90 -6.56 13.14 1.28
CA ILE A 90 -7.50 13.23 0.15
C ILE A 90 -8.69 12.29 0.33
N LEU A 91 -8.43 11.07 0.85
CA LEU A 91 -9.48 10.08 1.00
C LEU A 91 -10.38 10.35 2.21
N ASN A 92 -9.77 10.72 3.35
CA ASN A 92 -10.48 10.86 4.63
C ASN A 92 -10.84 12.31 4.97
N ASN A 93 -10.36 13.27 4.18
CA ASN A 93 -10.52 14.71 4.44
C ASN A 93 -9.94 15.15 5.80
N GLU A 94 -8.91 14.46 6.26
CA GLU A 94 -8.28 14.63 7.57
C GLU A 94 -6.75 14.52 7.45
N ILE A 95 -6.03 15.33 8.21
CA ILE A 95 -4.56 15.27 8.27
C ILE A 95 -4.15 14.02 9.05
N PRO A 96 -3.31 13.13 8.48
CA PRO A 96 -2.91 11.92 9.17
C PRO A 96 -2.05 12.19 10.41
N ASP A 97 -2.37 11.55 11.52
CA ASP A 97 -1.47 11.51 12.68
C ASP A 97 -0.30 10.55 12.36
N ILE A 98 0.92 11.06 12.49
CA ILE A 98 2.16 10.31 12.29
C ILE A 98 2.97 10.13 13.58
N SER A 99 2.46 10.58 14.73
CA SER A 99 3.16 10.55 16.03
C SER A 99 3.50 9.13 16.49
N HIS A 100 2.70 8.15 16.07
CA HIS A 100 2.86 6.74 16.38
C HIS A 100 3.93 6.03 15.52
N LEU A 101 4.40 6.65 14.42
CA LEU A 101 5.39 6.04 13.55
C LEU A 101 6.72 5.85 14.27
N ARG A 102 7.32 4.69 14.04
CA ARG A 102 8.66 4.32 14.52
C ARG A 102 9.47 3.77 13.36
N VAL A 103 10.77 3.74 13.53
CA VAL A 103 11.67 3.13 12.54
C VAL A 103 11.35 1.64 12.44
N PHE A 104 11.22 1.13 11.21
CA PHE A 104 10.96 -0.29 10.98
C PHE A 104 12.10 -1.14 11.56
N GLY A 105 11.73 -2.21 12.28
CA GLY A 105 12.72 -3.08 12.94
C GLY A 105 13.30 -2.55 14.25
N CYS A 106 12.81 -1.43 14.77
CA CYS A 106 13.22 -0.97 16.11
C CYS A 106 12.78 -1.96 17.20
N GLY A 107 13.55 -2.02 18.28
CA GLY A 107 13.21 -2.86 19.44
C GLY A 107 11.86 -2.46 20.06
N ALA A 108 11.03 -3.45 20.37
CA ALA A 108 9.76 -3.26 21.05
C ALA A 108 9.78 -3.95 22.40
N TYR A 109 9.37 -3.24 23.45
CA TYR A 109 9.27 -3.76 24.81
C TYR A 109 7.80 -3.77 25.22
N VAL A 110 7.33 -4.94 25.62
CA VAL A 110 5.96 -5.13 26.10
C VAL A 110 5.99 -5.32 27.61
N HIS A 111 5.23 -4.48 28.34
CA HIS A 111 5.02 -4.69 29.76
C HIS A 111 4.01 -5.82 29.97
N ILE A 112 4.46 -6.90 30.62
CA ILE A 112 3.59 -7.99 31.03
C ILE A 112 3.19 -7.71 32.49
N PRO A 113 1.91 -7.39 32.79
CA PRO A 113 1.49 -7.17 34.16
C PRO A 113 1.63 -8.50 34.94
N GLU A 114 2.18 -8.41 36.17
CA GLU A 114 2.20 -9.57 37.07
C GLU A 114 0.77 -10.00 37.34
N SER A 115 0.48 -11.28 37.02
CA SER A 115 -0.81 -11.88 37.39
C SER A 115 -0.91 -11.94 38.92
N ARG A 116 -1.88 -11.21 39.47
CA ARG A 116 -2.27 -11.37 40.89
C ARG A 116 -2.98 -12.69 41.10
#